data_75c41f4d146dff6293d8468de2271510
#
_entry.id   75c41f4d146dff6293d8468de2271510
#
_cell.length_a   1.000
_cell.length_b   1.000
_cell.length_c   1.000
_cell.angle_alpha   90.00
_cell.angle_beta   90.00
_cell.angle_gamma   90.00
#
_symmetry.space_group_name_H-M   'P 1'
#
loop_
_entity.id
_entity.type
_entity.pdbx_description
1 polymer ?
#
loop_
_entity_poly.entity_id
_entity_poly.type
_entity_poly.pdbx_seq_one_letter_code
_entity_poly.pdbx_strand_id
1 'polypeptide(L)'
;WIMALATMDHITFYSSPDLKNWTEESKFGKNIGAHGGVWECPDIFPLQHEGKQVWVLMVNINPGGPNGGSATQYFTGGFDGHTFTPDDTEIKWIDYGPDDYAGITWSNTGNRKVFIGWMSNWAYANIVPTVNWRSANTVVRELAIEKAGDKYLVSSAPIKEIDVLKATSYDAKNVKAKNI
;
A
#
# COMPACT_ATOMS: atom_id res chain seq x y z
N TRP A 1 -10.26 10.83 17.07
CA TRP A 1 -10.07 9.57 16.35
C TRP A 1 -10.51 9.74 14.92
N ILE A 2 -9.79 9.10 13.99
CA ILE A 2 -10.13 9.09 12.56
C ILE A 2 -10.28 7.66 12.11
N MET A 3 -11.30 7.42 11.29
CA MET A 3 -11.54 6.14 10.63
C MET A 3 -11.63 6.36 9.12
N ALA A 4 -10.84 5.62 8.37
CA ALA A 4 -10.97 5.50 6.92
C ALA A 4 -11.74 4.21 6.61
N LEU A 5 -12.89 4.33 5.97
CA LEU A 5 -13.76 3.21 5.64
C LEU A 5 -13.87 3.05 4.12
N ALA A 6 -13.53 1.88 3.62
CA ALA A 6 -13.77 1.55 2.22
C ALA A 6 -15.27 1.37 1.96
N THR A 7 -15.78 2.08 0.96
CA THR A 7 -17.20 2.10 0.60
C THR A 7 -17.34 1.83 -0.89
N MET A 8 -17.24 0.57 -1.27
CA MET A 8 -17.30 0.08 -2.66
C MET A 8 -16.18 0.63 -3.57
N ASP A 9 -16.26 1.87 -4.03
CA ASP A 9 -15.39 2.50 -5.03
C ASP A 9 -14.73 3.78 -4.52
N HIS A 10 -14.81 4.04 -3.21
CA HIS A 10 -14.23 5.23 -2.58
C HIS A 10 -13.96 5.00 -1.09
N ILE A 11 -13.24 5.93 -0.47
CA ILE A 11 -13.01 5.96 0.97
C ILE A 11 -13.89 7.05 1.57
N THR A 12 -14.57 6.71 2.66
CA THR A 12 -15.27 7.68 3.50
C THR A 12 -14.49 7.87 4.80
N PHE A 13 -14.18 9.10 5.13
CA PHE A 13 -13.52 9.45 6.39
C PHE A 13 -14.55 9.83 7.44
N TYR A 14 -14.31 9.37 8.64
CA TYR A 14 -15.10 9.69 9.82
C TYR A 14 -14.20 10.19 10.94
N SER A 15 -14.70 11.11 11.75
CA SER A 15 -14.07 11.50 13.01
C SER A 15 -14.94 11.11 14.22
N SER A 16 -14.28 10.88 15.35
CA SER A 16 -14.96 10.64 16.63
C SER A 16 -14.13 11.15 17.79
N PRO A 17 -14.74 11.81 18.79
CA PRO A 17 -14.07 12.20 20.02
C PRO A 17 -13.91 11.01 20.99
N ASP A 18 -14.73 9.96 20.87
CA ASP A 18 -14.93 8.95 21.92
C ASP A 18 -15.02 7.50 21.38
N LEU A 19 -14.81 7.27 20.08
CA LEU A 19 -14.94 5.98 19.38
C LEU A 19 -16.37 5.40 19.37
N LYS A 20 -17.36 6.16 19.79
CA LYS A 20 -18.77 5.74 19.83
C LYS A 20 -19.64 6.58 18.92
N ASN A 21 -19.42 7.90 18.94
CA ASN A 21 -20.14 8.84 18.13
C ASN A 21 -19.27 9.26 16.95
N TRP A 22 -19.67 8.89 15.73
CA TRP A 22 -18.93 9.12 14.51
C TRP A 22 -19.62 10.14 13.63
N THR A 23 -18.86 11.07 13.10
CA THR A 23 -19.30 12.07 12.11
C THR A 23 -18.64 11.78 10.78
N GLU A 24 -19.41 11.73 9.70
CA GLU A 24 -18.87 11.66 8.35
C GLU A 24 -18.23 13.01 8.00
N GLU A 25 -16.97 12.99 7.60
CA GLU A 25 -16.18 14.19 7.30
C GLU A 25 -16.07 14.43 5.79
N SER A 26 -15.60 13.44 5.06
CA SER A 26 -15.37 13.57 3.61
C SER A 26 -15.34 12.24 2.90
N LYS A 27 -15.36 12.31 1.55
CA LYS A 27 -15.20 11.16 0.66
C LYS A 27 -14.06 11.40 -0.31
N PHE A 28 -13.29 10.36 -0.58
CA PHE A 28 -12.15 10.40 -1.47
C PHE A 28 -12.21 9.24 -2.48
N GLY A 29 -11.82 9.51 -3.73
CA GLY A 29 -11.48 8.50 -4.70
C GLY A 29 -12.53 8.20 -5.75
N LYS A 30 -13.78 8.68 -5.62
CA LYS A 30 -14.85 8.35 -6.57
C LYS A 30 -14.50 8.55 -8.05
N ASN A 31 -13.65 9.53 -8.35
CA ASN A 31 -13.21 9.86 -9.71
C ASN A 31 -11.67 9.85 -9.85
N ILE A 32 -10.96 9.31 -8.89
CA ILE A 32 -9.48 9.28 -8.82
C ILE A 32 -9.04 7.87 -8.43
N GLY A 33 -7.96 7.39 -9.05
CA GLY A 33 -7.42 6.06 -8.79
C GLY A 33 -7.94 5.00 -9.75
N ALA A 34 -7.52 3.77 -9.53
CA ALA A 34 -7.97 2.61 -10.29
C ALA A 34 -9.38 2.20 -9.85
N HIS A 35 -10.22 1.90 -10.83
CA HIS A 35 -11.58 1.44 -10.66
C HIS A 35 -11.82 0.14 -11.45
N GLY A 36 -13.03 -0.38 -11.39
CA GLY A 36 -13.40 -1.65 -12.04
C GLY A 36 -13.47 -2.81 -11.04
N GLY A 37 -13.19 -2.53 -9.76
CA GLY A 37 -13.32 -3.47 -8.66
C GLY A 37 -13.76 -2.78 -7.38
N VAL A 38 -13.81 -3.54 -6.30
CA VAL A 38 -14.13 -3.05 -4.96
C VAL A 38 -12.88 -2.53 -4.28
N TRP A 39 -12.97 -1.36 -3.68
CA TRP A 39 -11.92 -0.81 -2.82
C TRP A 39 -12.02 -1.41 -1.42
N GLU A 40 -10.87 -1.80 -0.86
CA GLU A 40 -10.78 -2.53 0.41
C GLU A 40 -9.55 -2.11 1.22
N CYS A 41 -9.55 -2.44 2.50
CA CYS A 41 -8.41 -2.33 3.43
C CYS A 41 -7.67 -0.98 3.32
N PRO A 42 -8.32 0.18 3.52
CA PRO A 42 -7.61 1.46 3.48
C PRO A 42 -6.65 1.57 4.66
N ASP A 43 -5.47 2.14 4.39
CA ASP A 43 -4.50 2.51 5.42
C ASP A 43 -3.99 3.92 5.15
N ILE A 44 -4.03 4.81 6.15
CA ILE A 44 -3.61 6.20 6.02
C ILE A 44 -2.58 6.56 7.09
N PHE A 45 -1.44 7.06 6.65
CA PHE A 45 -0.32 7.39 7.55
C PHE A 45 0.58 8.47 6.98
N PRO A 46 1.27 9.23 7.84
CA PRO A 46 2.29 10.18 7.42
C PRO A 46 3.65 9.52 7.24
N LEU A 47 4.41 10.01 6.28
CA LEU A 47 5.83 9.79 6.11
C LEU A 47 6.57 11.13 6.07
N GLN A 48 7.87 11.12 6.34
CA GLN A 48 8.70 12.33 6.33
C GLN A 48 9.66 12.30 5.15
N HIS A 49 9.78 13.42 4.45
CA HIS A 49 10.76 13.63 3.41
C HIS A 49 11.37 15.03 3.57
N GLU A 50 12.68 15.11 3.87
CA GLU A 50 13.40 16.38 4.05
C GLU A 50 12.70 17.39 4.97
N GLY A 51 12.14 16.92 6.08
CA GLY A 51 11.43 17.74 7.06
C GLY A 51 9.97 18.07 6.68
N LYS A 52 9.51 17.68 5.50
CA LYS A 52 8.11 17.81 5.08
C LYS A 52 7.35 16.52 5.37
N GLN A 53 6.18 16.64 5.99
CA GLN A 53 5.24 15.54 6.15
C GLN A 53 4.44 15.35 4.86
N VAL A 54 4.42 14.12 4.36
CA VAL A 54 3.61 13.67 3.23
C VAL A 54 2.69 12.56 3.72
N TRP A 55 1.40 12.72 3.55
CA TRP A 55 0.44 11.68 3.87
C TRP A 55 0.34 10.67 2.72
N VAL A 56 0.25 9.41 3.08
CA VAL A 56 0.00 8.30 2.16
C VAL A 56 -1.33 7.67 2.51
N LEU A 57 -2.18 7.53 1.52
CA LEU A 57 -3.39 6.73 1.58
C LEU A 57 -3.20 5.51 0.67
N MET A 58 -3.10 4.32 1.26
CA MET A 58 -3.12 3.05 0.52
C MET A 58 -4.54 2.52 0.44
N VAL A 59 -4.88 1.93 -0.69
CA VAL A 59 -6.19 1.31 -0.93
C VAL A 59 -6.01 0.08 -1.79
N ASN A 60 -6.54 -1.03 -1.32
CA ASN A 60 -6.58 -2.26 -2.08
C ASN A 60 -7.75 -2.28 -3.05
N ILE A 61 -7.61 -2.96 -4.17
CA ILE A 61 -8.67 -3.12 -5.17
C ILE A 61 -8.72 -4.55 -5.69
N ASN A 62 -9.92 -5.07 -5.88
CA ASN A 62 -10.13 -6.39 -6.51
C ASN A 62 -11.48 -6.44 -7.26
N PRO A 63 -11.48 -6.78 -8.60
CA PRO A 63 -10.33 -6.75 -9.50
C PRO A 63 -9.90 -5.31 -9.83
N GLY A 64 -8.92 -5.13 -10.69
CA GLY A 64 -8.52 -3.80 -11.19
C GLY A 64 -7.02 -3.49 -11.04
N GLY A 65 -6.25 -4.47 -10.59
CA GLY A 65 -4.79 -4.36 -10.52
C GLY A 65 -4.10 -4.25 -11.89
N PRO A 66 -2.83 -3.80 -11.94
CA PRO A 66 -2.10 -3.56 -13.18
C PRO A 66 -1.84 -4.82 -14.01
N ASN A 67 -1.82 -6.00 -13.33
CA ASN A 67 -1.66 -7.32 -13.96
C ASN A 67 -2.94 -8.15 -13.89
N GLY A 68 -4.08 -7.50 -13.70
CA GLY A 68 -5.37 -8.15 -13.45
C GLY A 68 -5.51 -8.63 -12.01
N GLY A 69 -6.75 -8.92 -11.59
CA GLY A 69 -7.05 -9.36 -10.23
C GLY A 69 -6.81 -8.28 -9.18
N SER A 70 -6.29 -8.68 -8.04
CA SER A 70 -6.12 -7.82 -6.86
C SER A 70 -4.77 -7.09 -6.85
N ALA A 71 -4.75 -5.88 -6.28
CA ALA A 71 -3.54 -5.08 -6.11
C ALA A 71 -3.72 -4.00 -5.03
N THR A 72 -2.62 -3.36 -4.61
CA THR A 72 -2.61 -2.23 -3.67
C THR A 72 -2.16 -0.97 -4.38
N GLN A 73 -3.08 -0.01 -4.55
CA GLN A 73 -2.77 1.33 -5.04
C GLN A 73 -2.48 2.29 -3.88
N TYR A 74 -1.80 3.40 -4.16
CA TYR A 74 -1.59 4.45 -3.16
C TYR A 74 -1.69 5.85 -3.75
N PHE A 75 -1.95 6.80 -2.87
CA PHE A 75 -1.99 8.23 -3.15
C PHE A 75 -1.08 8.96 -2.16
N THR A 76 -0.36 9.98 -2.62
CA THR A 76 0.40 10.90 -1.78
C THR A 76 -0.33 12.23 -1.71
N GLY A 77 -0.23 12.93 -0.58
CA GLY A 77 -0.92 14.22 -0.43
C GLY A 77 -0.86 14.80 0.98
N GLY A 78 -1.84 15.61 1.27
CA GLY A 78 -2.11 16.20 2.58
C GLY A 78 -3.35 15.59 3.23
N PHE A 79 -3.35 15.54 4.56
CA PHE A 79 -4.52 15.16 5.35
C PHE A 79 -4.62 16.08 6.57
N ASP A 80 -5.73 16.77 6.71
CA ASP A 80 -5.98 17.75 7.78
C ASP A 80 -6.73 17.18 9.00
N GLY A 81 -6.96 15.86 9.00
CA GLY A 81 -7.78 15.18 10.00
C GLY A 81 -9.23 14.98 9.56
N HIS A 82 -9.66 15.58 8.47
CA HIS A 82 -11.01 15.51 7.93
C HIS A 82 -11.01 15.12 6.44
N THR A 83 -10.11 15.70 5.66
CA THR A 83 -10.09 15.58 4.20
C THR A 83 -8.69 15.18 3.73
N PHE A 84 -8.62 14.17 2.87
CA PHE A 84 -7.41 13.82 2.14
C PHE A 84 -7.39 14.56 0.79
N THR A 85 -6.33 15.36 0.56
CA THR A 85 -6.10 16.09 -0.68
C THR A 85 -4.89 15.48 -1.38
N PRO A 86 -5.06 14.82 -2.54
CA PRO A 86 -3.94 14.19 -3.24
C PRO A 86 -3.04 15.24 -3.90
N ASP A 87 -1.75 14.95 -4.01
CA ASP A 87 -0.79 15.78 -4.74
C ASP A 87 -1.00 15.70 -6.26
N ASP A 88 -1.49 14.57 -6.74
CA ASP A 88 -1.80 14.30 -8.16
C ASP A 88 -2.92 13.24 -8.30
N THR A 89 -3.33 12.98 -9.53
CA THR A 89 -4.39 12.02 -9.85
C THR A 89 -3.89 10.74 -10.54
N GLU A 90 -2.56 10.53 -10.56
CA GLU A 90 -1.97 9.36 -11.20
C GLU A 90 -2.24 8.09 -10.38
N ILE A 91 -2.46 6.99 -11.08
CA ILE A 91 -2.57 5.68 -10.46
C ILE A 91 -1.17 5.17 -10.15
N LYS A 92 -0.90 4.95 -8.87
CA LYS A 92 0.38 4.43 -8.39
C LYS A 92 0.15 3.14 -7.61
N TRP A 93 1.03 2.18 -7.78
CA TRP A 93 0.95 0.87 -7.18
C TRP A 93 2.12 0.63 -6.23
N ILE A 94 1.85 -0.03 -5.09
CA ILE A 94 2.90 -0.44 -4.15
C ILE A 94 3.80 -1.50 -4.78
N ASP A 95 3.21 -2.36 -5.61
CA ASP A 95 3.91 -3.39 -6.38
C ASP A 95 3.30 -3.49 -7.78
N TYR A 96 4.13 -3.73 -8.79
CA TYR A 96 3.72 -3.91 -10.18
C TYR A 96 3.69 -5.38 -10.60
N GLY A 97 3.97 -6.30 -9.68
CA GLY A 97 3.79 -7.74 -9.86
C GLY A 97 2.32 -8.16 -9.76
N PRO A 98 2.03 -9.44 -9.96
CA PRO A 98 0.67 -9.97 -9.82
C PRO A 98 0.20 -10.09 -8.38
N ASP A 99 1.11 -10.14 -7.43
CA ASP A 99 0.83 -10.31 -5.99
C ASP A 99 0.92 -9.00 -5.21
N ASP A 100 0.87 -9.07 -3.88
CA ASP A 100 0.86 -7.95 -2.92
C ASP A 100 -0.50 -7.28 -2.77
N TYR A 101 -1.39 -7.98 -2.07
CA TYR A 101 -2.76 -7.52 -1.80
C TYR A 101 -3.06 -7.48 -0.30
N ALA A 102 -4.12 -6.76 0.06
CA ALA A 102 -4.57 -6.56 1.44
C ALA A 102 -3.44 -6.07 2.36
N GLY A 103 -2.52 -5.29 1.77
CA GLY A 103 -1.35 -4.77 2.46
C GLY A 103 -1.73 -3.77 3.54
N ILE A 104 -1.04 -3.87 4.69
CA ILE A 104 -1.27 -3.01 5.85
C ILE A 104 0.04 -2.67 6.53
N THR A 105 0.09 -1.51 7.19
CA THR A 105 1.24 -1.11 7.99
C THR A 105 1.07 -1.44 9.48
N TRP A 106 2.18 -1.69 10.18
CA TRP A 106 2.17 -1.82 11.63
C TRP A 106 2.10 -0.46 12.32
N SER A 107 1.38 -0.41 13.43
CA SER A 107 1.45 0.67 14.41
C SER A 107 2.62 0.46 15.39
N ASN A 108 3.01 1.52 16.10
CA ASN A 108 4.02 1.48 17.16
C ASN A 108 5.42 1.00 16.73
N THR A 109 5.81 1.26 15.49
CA THR A 109 7.12 0.94 14.93
C THR A 109 8.14 2.08 15.05
N GLY A 110 7.87 3.06 15.91
CA GLY A 110 8.68 4.27 16.05
C GLY A 110 8.58 5.14 14.80
N ASN A 111 9.71 5.58 14.27
CA ASN A 111 9.76 6.44 13.07
C ASN A 111 9.73 5.66 11.75
N ARG A 112 9.65 4.34 11.83
CA ARG A 112 9.58 3.47 10.64
C ARG A 112 8.14 3.22 10.24
N LYS A 113 7.91 3.01 8.96
CA LYS A 113 6.63 2.52 8.45
C LYS A 113 6.86 1.12 7.86
N VAL A 114 6.46 0.13 8.61
CA VAL A 114 6.67 -1.29 8.28
C VAL A 114 5.39 -1.85 7.68
N PHE A 115 5.52 -2.54 6.55
CA PHE A 115 4.42 -3.01 5.71
C PHE A 115 4.54 -4.49 5.40
N ILE A 116 3.40 -5.16 5.29
CA ILE A 116 3.27 -6.54 4.79
C ILE A 116 1.98 -6.67 3.98
N GLY A 117 2.02 -7.47 2.93
CA GLY A 117 0.86 -7.81 2.14
C GLY A 117 0.68 -9.32 1.97
N TRP A 118 -0.42 -9.71 1.35
CA TRP A 118 -0.70 -11.08 0.96
C TRP A 118 0.00 -11.38 -0.38
N MET A 119 0.94 -12.33 -0.36
CA MET A 119 1.67 -12.76 -1.56
C MET A 119 0.81 -13.75 -2.36
N SER A 120 -0.27 -13.26 -2.92
CA SER A 120 -1.17 -13.98 -3.81
C SER A 120 -2.10 -13.00 -4.55
N ASN A 121 -2.95 -13.54 -5.41
CA ASN A 121 -3.92 -12.78 -6.19
C ASN A 121 -5.23 -13.57 -6.31
N TRP A 122 -6.37 -12.92 -6.16
CA TRP A 122 -7.68 -13.55 -6.27
C TRP A 122 -7.92 -14.18 -7.65
N ALA A 123 -7.19 -13.75 -8.68
CA ALA A 123 -7.27 -14.37 -10.01
C ALA A 123 -6.88 -15.87 -10.00
N TYR A 124 -6.03 -16.32 -9.04
CA TYR A 124 -5.55 -17.70 -8.97
C TYR A 124 -5.44 -18.31 -7.58
N ALA A 125 -5.72 -17.56 -6.52
CA ALA A 125 -5.53 -18.03 -5.15
C ALA A 125 -6.27 -19.33 -4.81
N ASN A 126 -7.39 -19.60 -5.49
CA ASN A 126 -8.21 -20.78 -5.26
C ASN A 126 -7.68 -22.06 -5.98
N ILE A 127 -6.75 -21.92 -6.92
CA ILE A 127 -6.24 -23.02 -7.75
C ILE A 127 -4.75 -23.30 -7.54
N VAL A 128 -4.13 -22.71 -6.50
CA VAL A 128 -2.74 -22.97 -6.14
C VAL A 128 -2.53 -24.45 -5.76
N PRO A 129 -1.38 -25.06 -6.09
CA PRO A 129 -1.14 -26.50 -5.96
C PRO A 129 -0.73 -26.91 -4.53
N THR A 130 -1.35 -26.33 -3.52
CA THR A 130 -1.12 -26.69 -2.12
C THR A 130 -2.35 -27.36 -1.52
N VAL A 131 -2.17 -28.29 -0.59
CA VAL A 131 -3.23 -29.11 -0.01
C VAL A 131 -3.66 -28.58 1.36
N ASN A 132 -2.69 -28.38 2.27
CA ASN A 132 -2.97 -28.05 3.67
C ASN A 132 -2.96 -26.55 3.97
N TRP A 133 -2.49 -25.73 3.05
CA TRP A 133 -2.39 -24.27 3.19
C TRP A 133 -2.47 -23.61 1.82
N ARG A 134 -2.75 -22.31 1.80
CA ARG A 134 -2.75 -21.50 0.57
C ARG A 134 -2.07 -20.17 0.83
N SER A 135 -1.33 -19.70 -0.21
CA SER A 135 -0.65 -18.40 -0.21
C SER A 135 0.49 -18.27 0.81
N ALA A 136 1.08 -17.11 0.83
CA ALA A 136 2.10 -16.68 1.76
C ALA A 136 1.93 -15.17 2.03
N ASN A 137 2.65 -14.62 2.99
CA ASN A 137 2.82 -13.19 3.12
C ASN A 137 4.01 -12.73 2.28
N THR A 138 3.99 -11.48 1.84
CA THR A 138 5.15 -10.84 1.24
C THR A 138 6.30 -10.76 2.24
N VAL A 139 7.51 -10.55 1.75
CA VAL A 139 8.61 -10.11 2.60
C VAL A 139 8.21 -8.79 3.25
N VAL A 140 8.45 -8.67 4.56
CA VAL A 140 8.20 -7.44 5.29
C VAL A 140 9.06 -6.32 4.74
N ARG A 141 8.47 -5.16 4.47
CA ARG A 141 9.12 -4.01 3.84
C ARG A 141 9.04 -2.77 4.72
N GLU A 142 9.99 -1.91 4.61
CA GLU A 142 9.95 -0.55 5.15
C GLU A 142 9.58 0.41 4.02
N LEU A 143 8.58 1.24 4.25
CA LEU A 143 8.11 2.25 3.31
C LEU A 143 8.78 3.59 3.61
N ALA A 144 9.15 4.29 2.56
CA ALA A 144 9.67 5.66 2.63
C ALA A 144 9.08 6.51 1.50
N ILE A 145 9.23 7.83 1.60
CA ILE A 145 8.90 8.77 0.53
C ILE A 145 10.17 9.18 -0.19
N GLU A 146 10.12 9.11 -1.49
CA GLU A 146 11.13 9.65 -2.39
C GLU A 146 10.51 10.70 -3.32
N LYS A 147 11.32 11.67 -3.73
CA LYS A 147 10.90 12.70 -4.67
C LYS A 147 11.47 12.42 -6.07
N ALA A 148 10.60 12.33 -7.06
CA ALA A 148 10.95 12.17 -8.46
C ALA A 148 10.38 13.36 -9.26
N GLY A 149 11.23 14.33 -9.57
CA GLY A 149 10.78 15.62 -10.12
C GLY A 149 9.89 16.36 -9.10
N ASP A 150 8.67 16.68 -9.51
CA ASP A 150 7.68 17.36 -8.64
C ASP A 150 6.78 16.40 -7.86
N LYS A 151 6.94 15.09 -8.05
CA LYS A 151 6.07 14.06 -7.47
C LYS A 151 6.70 13.37 -6.28
N TYR A 152 5.86 12.98 -5.31
CA TYR A 152 6.21 12.07 -4.25
C TYR A 152 5.83 10.65 -4.62
N LEU A 153 6.77 9.72 -4.41
CA LEU A 153 6.59 8.30 -4.64
C LEU A 153 6.86 7.53 -3.36
N VAL A 154 6.09 6.48 -3.12
CA VAL A 154 6.38 5.54 -2.05
C VAL A 154 7.42 4.54 -2.55
N SER A 155 8.57 4.49 -1.91
CA SER A 155 9.55 3.44 -2.09
C SER A 155 9.35 2.36 -1.02
N SER A 156 9.68 1.11 -1.36
CA SER A 156 9.62 -0.01 -0.44
C SER A 156 10.88 -0.86 -0.54
N ALA A 157 11.48 -1.18 0.60
CA ALA A 157 12.66 -2.03 0.69
C ALA A 157 12.46 -3.12 1.75
N PRO A 158 12.99 -4.34 1.56
CA PRO A 158 12.98 -5.34 2.62
C PRO A 158 13.58 -4.78 3.91
N ILE A 159 12.96 -5.09 5.05
CA ILE A 159 13.48 -4.64 6.34
C ILE A 159 14.86 -5.25 6.62
N LYS A 160 15.73 -4.49 7.29
CA LYS A 160 17.11 -4.93 7.60
C LYS A 160 17.17 -6.18 8.49
N GLU A 161 16.13 -6.44 9.26
CA GLU A 161 16.03 -7.61 10.15
C GLU A 161 16.08 -8.93 9.38
N ILE A 162 15.75 -8.94 8.08
CA ILE A 162 15.86 -10.12 7.21
C ILE A 162 17.31 -10.55 7.01
N ASP A 163 18.27 -9.63 7.19
CA ASP A 163 19.70 -9.94 7.00
C ASP A 163 20.20 -11.05 7.93
N VAL A 164 19.57 -11.24 9.09
CA VAL A 164 19.92 -12.33 10.02
C VAL A 164 19.58 -13.74 9.44
N LEU A 165 18.76 -13.81 8.40
CA LEU A 165 18.39 -15.05 7.74
C LEU A 165 19.33 -15.41 6.59
N LYS A 166 20.27 -14.51 6.23
CA LYS A 166 21.23 -14.75 5.14
C LYS A 166 22.29 -15.75 5.59
N ALA A 167 22.32 -16.92 4.97
CA ALA A 167 23.38 -17.92 5.18
C ALA A 167 24.56 -17.68 4.22
N THR A 168 24.31 -17.22 3.00
CA THR A 168 25.30 -17.00 1.95
C THR A 168 24.83 -15.83 1.07
N SER A 169 25.77 -14.97 0.65
CA SER A 169 25.49 -13.90 -0.32
C SER A 169 26.35 -14.09 -1.57
N TYR A 170 25.79 -13.77 -2.72
CA TYR A 170 26.49 -13.70 -4.00
C TYR A 170 26.33 -12.29 -4.56
N ASP A 171 27.45 -11.60 -4.76
CA ASP A 171 27.47 -10.30 -5.41
C ASP A 171 27.81 -10.45 -6.89
N ALA A 172 26.92 -10.02 -7.77
CA ALA A 172 27.16 -9.95 -9.19
C ALA A 172 27.12 -8.49 -9.65
N LYS A 173 28.28 -7.95 -10.05
CA LYS A 173 28.40 -6.58 -10.59
C LYS A 173 28.35 -6.59 -12.11
N ASN A 174 27.72 -5.57 -12.70
CA ASN A 174 27.65 -5.37 -14.15
C ASN A 174 27.03 -6.55 -14.95
N VAL A 175 26.06 -7.22 -14.36
CA VAL A 175 25.31 -8.30 -15.06
C VAL A 175 24.46 -7.67 -16.15
N LYS A 176 24.72 -8.03 -17.41
CA LYS A 176 23.82 -7.70 -18.51
C LYS A 176 22.65 -8.68 -18.51
N ALA A 177 21.43 -8.17 -18.41
CA ALA A 177 20.26 -8.99 -18.65
C ALA A 177 20.31 -9.50 -20.10
N LYS A 178 20.29 -10.81 -20.27
CA LYS A 178 20.05 -11.42 -21.59
C LYS A 178 18.53 -11.59 -21.72
N ASN A 179 18.02 -11.28 -22.90
CA ASN A 179 16.64 -11.66 -23.22
C ASN A 179 16.49 -13.16 -23.01
N ILE A 180 15.59 -13.53 -22.11
CA ILE A 180 15.19 -14.90 -21.85
C ILE A 180 14.09 -15.25 -22.83
#